data_4abc575b0f8b8d08a6edc8bab9322f81
#
_entry.id   4abc575b0f8b8d08a6edc8bab9322f81
#
_cell.length_a   1.000
_cell.length_b   1.000
_cell.length_c   1.000
_cell.angle_alpha   90.00
_cell.angle_beta   90.00
_cell.angle_gamma   90.00
#
_symmetry.space_group_name_H-M   'P 1'
#
loop_
_entity.id
_entity.type
_entity.pdbx_description
1 polymer ?
#
loop_
_entity_poly.entity_id
_entity_poly.type
_entity_poly.pdbx_seq_one_letter_code
_entity_poly.pdbx_strand_id
1 'polypeptide(L)' 'MDYRKESLRLHGEWKGKVEVVARAKVDNKDALSLAYTPGVAEPCLEIQKDPGLSYALTRRWNLCLVVSDGTAGGG' A
#
# COMPACT_ATOMS: atom_id res chain seq x y z
N MET A 1 13.79 -31.62 8.67
CA MET A 1 13.39 -30.66 7.62
C MET A 1 14.56 -29.70 7.32
N ASP A 2 14.87 -29.53 6.08
CA ASP A 2 15.88 -28.55 5.68
C ASP A 2 15.21 -27.19 5.48
N TYR A 3 15.30 -26.34 6.48
CA TYR A 3 14.67 -25.02 6.46
C TYR A 3 15.23 -24.10 5.37
N ARG A 4 16.49 -24.30 4.97
CA ARG A 4 17.09 -23.48 3.91
C ARG A 4 16.45 -23.77 2.57
N LYS A 5 16.30 -25.04 2.22
CA LYS A 5 15.65 -25.42 0.96
C LYS A 5 14.19 -25.06 0.93
N GLU A 6 13.48 -25.31 2.02
CA GLU A 6 12.07 -24.99 2.10
C GLU A 6 11.82 -23.47 2.05
N SER A 7 12.65 -22.70 2.74
CA SER A 7 12.53 -21.26 2.71
C SER A 7 12.75 -20.70 1.30
N LEU A 8 13.75 -21.21 0.61
CA LEU A 8 14.03 -20.80 -0.77
C LEU A 8 12.85 -21.12 -1.69
N ARG A 9 12.31 -22.34 -1.56
CA ARG A 9 11.17 -22.77 -2.34
C ARG A 9 9.95 -21.89 -2.10
N LEU A 10 9.64 -21.62 -0.82
CA LEU A 10 8.48 -20.80 -0.44
C LEU A 10 8.62 -19.36 -0.90
N HIS A 11 9.80 -18.77 -0.78
CA HIS A 11 10.01 -17.41 -1.24
C HIS A 11 9.89 -17.26 -2.75
N GLY A 12 10.29 -18.31 -3.49
CA GLY A 12 10.07 -18.37 -4.92
C GLY A 12 8.60 -18.50 -5.29
N GLU A 13 7.86 -19.29 -4.50
CA GLU A 13 6.42 -19.48 -4.69
C GLU A 13 5.64 -18.22 -4.33
N TRP A 14 5.97 -17.61 -3.20
CA TRP A 14 5.34 -16.35 -2.74
C TRP A 14 5.71 -15.15 -3.59
N LYS A 15 6.88 -15.18 -4.22
CA LYS A 15 7.47 -14.02 -4.91
C LYS A 15 7.69 -12.85 -3.95
N GLY A 16 8.12 -13.19 -2.74
CA GLY A 16 8.30 -12.25 -1.66
C GLY A 16 7.19 -12.37 -0.62
N LYS A 17 7.37 -11.68 0.48
CA LYS A 17 6.48 -11.79 1.64
C LYS A 17 5.40 -10.72 1.69
N VAL A 18 5.49 -9.71 0.84
CA VAL A 18 4.62 -8.53 0.93
C VAL A 18 3.61 -8.56 -0.19
N GLU A 19 2.37 -8.31 0.16
CA GLU A 19 1.29 -8.18 -0.79
C GLU A 19 0.57 -6.86 -0.54
N VAL A 20 0.14 -6.22 -1.62
CA VAL A 20 -0.64 -4.99 -1.54
C VAL A 20 -2.07 -5.30 -1.96
N VAL A 21 -3.01 -4.99 -1.09
CA VAL A 21 -4.43 -5.19 -1.36
C VAL A 21 -5.18 -3.88 -1.22
N ALA A 22 -6.20 -3.69 -2.04
CA ALA A 22 -7.06 -2.52 -1.94
C ALA A 22 -8.08 -2.71 -0.81
N ARG A 23 -8.19 -1.72 0.06
CA ARG A 23 -9.26 -1.70 1.06
C ARG A 23 -10.61 -1.37 0.44
N ALA A 24 -10.58 -0.53 -0.60
CA ALA A 24 -11.79 -0.19 -1.33
C ALA A 24 -12.19 -1.35 -2.23
N LYS A 25 -13.41 -1.83 -2.08
CA LYS A 25 -13.96 -2.83 -3.00
C LYS A 25 -14.46 -2.10 -4.24
N VAL A 26 -13.98 -2.50 -5.39
CA VAL A 26 -14.31 -1.84 -6.65
C VAL A 26 -14.98 -2.87 -7.56
N ASP A 27 -16.04 -3.47 -7.07
CA ASP A 27 -16.71 -4.58 -7.72
C ASP A 27 -17.95 -4.17 -8.53
N ASN A 28 -18.29 -2.88 -8.52
CA ASN A 28 -19.38 -2.36 -9.33
C ASN A 28 -19.11 -0.89 -9.66
N LYS A 29 -19.99 -0.34 -10.53
CA LYS A 29 -19.82 1.03 -11.03
C LYS A 29 -19.94 2.08 -9.93
N ASP A 30 -20.86 1.88 -9.00
CA ASP A 30 -21.05 2.81 -7.90
C ASP A 30 -19.84 2.81 -6.95
N ALA A 31 -19.31 1.63 -6.63
CA ALA A 31 -18.11 1.51 -5.80
C ALA A 31 -16.92 2.17 -6.47
N LEU A 32 -16.76 2.01 -7.76
CA LEU A 32 -15.70 2.67 -8.53
C LEU A 32 -15.86 4.19 -8.49
N SER A 33 -17.08 4.68 -8.62
CA SER A 33 -17.34 6.12 -8.57
C SER A 33 -17.08 6.72 -7.22
N LEU A 34 -17.20 5.96 -6.14
CA LEU A 34 -16.86 6.41 -4.79
C LEU A 34 -15.35 6.40 -4.53
N ALA A 35 -14.66 5.36 -5.00
CA ALA A 35 -13.22 5.21 -4.75
C ALA A 35 -12.37 5.98 -5.75
N TYR A 36 -12.91 6.27 -6.91
CA TYR A 36 -12.20 6.92 -7.99
C TYR A 36 -13.01 8.12 -8.47
N THR A 37 -13.13 8.33 -9.76
CA THR A 37 -13.83 9.49 -10.34
C THR A 37 -15.34 9.23 -10.41
N PRO A 38 -16.20 10.15 -9.96
CA PRO A 38 -15.90 11.51 -9.46
C PRO A 38 -15.69 11.62 -7.95
N GLY A 39 -15.98 10.57 -7.17
CA GLY A 39 -16.00 10.66 -5.70
C GLY A 39 -14.68 11.03 -5.07
N VAL A 40 -13.56 10.61 -5.67
CA VAL A 40 -12.21 10.86 -5.12
C VAL A 40 -11.87 12.35 -5.02
N ALA A 41 -12.59 13.21 -5.74
CA ALA A 41 -12.37 14.65 -5.66
C ALA A 41 -12.69 15.21 -4.26
N GLU A 42 -13.64 14.61 -3.56
CA GLU A 42 -14.06 15.11 -2.25
C GLU A 42 -12.96 14.98 -1.18
N PRO A 43 -12.36 13.81 -0.95
CA PRO A 43 -11.24 13.74 -0.01
C PRO A 43 -10.05 14.60 -0.44
N CYS A 44 -9.81 14.75 -1.74
CA CYS A 44 -8.74 15.64 -2.22
C CYS A 44 -9.00 17.09 -1.82
N LEU A 45 -10.24 17.57 -1.97
CA LEU A 45 -10.62 18.93 -1.58
C LEU A 45 -10.51 19.12 -0.07
N GLU A 46 -10.91 18.12 0.71
CA GLU A 46 -10.82 18.21 2.17
C GLU A 46 -9.36 18.26 2.63
N ILE A 47 -8.48 17.48 2.03
CA ILE A 47 -7.04 17.50 2.34
C ILE A 47 -6.44 18.84 1.93
N GLN A 48 -6.91 19.44 0.84
CA GLN A 48 -6.44 20.76 0.42
C GLN A 48 -6.78 21.84 1.45
N LYS A 49 -7.97 21.76 2.05
CA LYS A 49 -8.39 22.71 3.09
C LYS A 49 -7.65 22.48 4.40
N ASP A 50 -7.43 21.22 4.76
CA ASP A 50 -6.76 20.81 5.99
C ASP A 50 -5.80 19.68 5.69
N PRO A 51 -4.51 19.99 5.44
CA PRO A 51 -3.52 18.96 5.09
C PRO A 51 -3.36 17.86 6.14
N GLY A 52 -3.71 18.12 7.40
CA GLY A 52 -3.68 17.10 8.44
C GLY A 52 -4.63 15.95 8.16
N LEU A 53 -5.67 16.16 7.37
CA LEU A 53 -6.61 15.12 7.01
C LEU A 53 -5.99 14.06 6.09
N SER A 54 -4.81 14.31 5.52
CA SER A 54 -4.11 13.29 4.75
C SER A 54 -3.82 12.04 5.58
N TYR A 55 -3.65 12.18 6.88
CA TYR A 55 -3.44 11.02 7.77
C TYR A 55 -4.72 10.23 7.99
N ALA A 56 -5.87 10.87 7.99
CA ALA A 56 -7.15 10.20 8.19
C ALA A 56 -7.73 9.61 6.91
N LEU A 57 -7.49 10.27 5.78
CA LEU A 57 -8.15 9.93 4.51
C LEU A 57 -7.27 9.12 3.57
N THR A 58 -6.01 8.90 3.91
CA THR A 58 -5.10 8.08 3.12
C THR A 58 -4.33 7.12 4.02
N ARG A 59 -3.45 6.30 3.41
CA ARG A 59 -2.60 5.38 4.17
C ARG A 59 -1.37 6.08 4.78
N ARG A 60 -1.28 7.38 4.69
CA ARG A 60 -0.14 8.14 5.20
C ARG A 60 0.15 7.87 6.68
N TRP A 61 -0.86 7.52 7.46
CA TRP A 61 -0.70 7.22 8.88
C TRP A 61 0.11 5.94 9.13
N ASN A 62 0.25 5.09 8.14
CA ASN A 62 0.90 3.78 8.31
C ASN A 62 1.72 3.37 7.08
N LEU A 63 2.33 4.33 6.44
CA LEU A 63 3.19 4.06 5.30
C LEU A 63 4.47 4.89 5.44
N CYS A 64 5.60 4.19 5.43
CA CYS A 64 6.91 4.82 5.55
C CYS A 64 7.82 4.32 4.45
N LEU A 65 8.44 5.23 3.74
CA LEU A 65 9.39 4.90 2.70
C LEU A 65 10.80 5.01 3.26
N VAL A 66 11.57 3.95 3.11
CA VAL A 66 12.99 3.94 3.46
C VAL A 66 13.78 3.85 2.16
N VAL A 67 14.67 4.81 1.94
CA VAL A 67 15.51 4.83 0.75
C VAL A 67 16.94 4.58 1.19
N SER A 68 17.59 3.60 0.57
CA SER A 68 18.95 3.21 0.89
C SER A 68 19.67 2.84 -0.40
N ASP A 69 20.96 3.16 -0.46
CA ASP A 69 21.79 2.73 -1.60
C ASP A 69 22.30 1.29 -1.44
N GLY A 70 21.96 0.66 -0.34
CA GLY A 70 22.34 -0.73 -0.07
C GLY A 70 23.73 -0.89 0.51
N THR A 71 24.51 0.14 0.61
CA THR A 71 25.88 0.04 1.15
C THR A 71 25.90 -0.04 2.67
N ALA A 72 25.02 0.72 3.33
CA ALA A 72 24.93 0.73 4.79
C ALA A 72 24.35 -0.58 5.33
N GLY A 73 23.50 -1.19 4.58
CA GLY A 73 22.93 -2.46 4.96
C GLY A 73 23.93 -3.59 4.94
N GLY A 74 24.99 -3.36 4.28
CA GLY A 74 26.17 -4.20 4.33
C GLY A 74 25.90 -5.66 4.16
N GLY A 75 24.94 -5.79 4.20
CA GLY A 75 24.63 -7.03 4.35
C GLY A 75 25.11 -8.09 3.75
#